data_8761a97c9aa590c4dbfbd078fd152d4c
#
_entry.id   8761a97c9aa590c4dbfbd078fd152d4c
#
_cell.length_a   1.000
_cell.length_b   1.000
_cell.length_c   1.000
_cell.angle_alpha   90.00
_cell.angle_beta   90.00
_cell.angle_gamma   90.00
#
_symmetry.space_group_name_H-M   'P 1'
#
loop_
_entity.id
_entity.type
_entity.pdbx_description
1 polymer ?
#
loop_
_entity_poly.entity_id
_entity_poly.type
_entity_poly.pdbx_seq_one_letter_code
_entity_poly.pdbx_strand_id
1 'polypeptide(L)'
;IAAEDASAGFAQLDLAFVAGRKVLVDEARAQLLAAWRRQLQRGFDDFLDTAITRWKRSGAVAAMTNPDLKNGRGGLRDIQLLRAMALGNLCDFPDLDVEQRLLLDARTLLHVTARRHRDILDPEFAADVAADLGFESRYALTAALVSAAATVNKAVERGLATARGVLGRNASATGRGRRRPLDVDVVAEAGSIFLSRNPNVKDPWLLTRVAAAAARTGYIIGETTWRQLQDLPELPPRWPRAAVDDFFAILSSPRCTPRVIQDLDRYGLWERLVPEWGHVRGLLPRERSHVHAVDHHLIATVTRCAEMRTSVARP
;
A
#
# COMPACT_ATOMS: atom_id res chain seq x y z
N ILE A 1 -12.59 26.75 7.18
CA ILE A 1 -12.40 25.54 8.04
C ILE A 1 -12.02 24.34 7.16
N ALA A 2 -12.81 23.96 6.15
CA ALA A 2 -12.49 22.80 5.29
C ALA A 2 -11.25 22.99 4.38
N ALA A 3 -10.85 24.23 4.14
CA ALA A 3 -9.65 24.58 3.35
C ALA A 3 -8.36 24.61 4.19
N GLU A 4 -8.50 24.72 5.52
CA GLU A 4 -7.40 24.88 6.47
C GLU A 4 -7.07 23.57 7.19
N ASP A 5 -8.05 22.65 7.28
CA ASP A 5 -7.88 21.32 7.88
C ASP A 5 -8.48 20.24 6.97
N ALA A 6 -7.60 19.50 6.27
CA ALA A 6 -7.99 18.40 5.38
C ALA A 6 -8.76 17.30 6.13
N SER A 7 -8.48 17.09 7.43
CA SER A 7 -9.17 16.11 8.26
C SER A 7 -10.60 16.53 8.58
N ALA A 8 -10.80 17.82 8.88
CA ALA A 8 -12.13 18.39 9.12
C ALA A 8 -12.96 18.45 7.82
N GLY A 9 -12.31 18.78 6.71
CA GLY A 9 -12.95 18.76 5.37
C GLY A 9 -13.43 17.36 5.00
N PHE A 10 -12.62 16.35 5.28
CA PHE A 10 -12.97 14.96 5.03
C PHE A 10 -14.15 14.46 5.87
N ALA A 11 -14.21 14.82 7.15
CA ALA A 11 -15.33 14.45 8.03
C ALA A 11 -16.69 15.00 7.54
N GLN A 12 -16.68 16.13 6.82
CA GLN A 12 -17.89 16.74 6.27
C GLN A 12 -18.43 16.00 5.02
N LEU A 13 -17.62 15.16 4.37
CA LEU A 13 -18.08 14.37 3.21
C LEU A 13 -19.10 13.29 3.58
N ASP A 14 -19.16 12.89 4.84
CA ASP A 14 -20.09 11.90 5.37
C ASP A 14 -21.36 12.57 5.97
N LEU A 15 -21.80 13.68 5.38
CA LEU A 15 -23.00 14.40 5.80
C LEU A 15 -24.23 13.53 5.63
N ALA A 16 -24.88 13.18 6.73
CA ALA A 16 -26.10 12.39 6.76
C ALA A 16 -27.30 13.20 7.25
N PHE A 17 -28.47 12.99 6.62
CA PHE A 17 -29.71 13.58 7.09
C PHE A 17 -30.16 12.89 8.38
N VAL A 18 -30.38 13.64 9.44
CA VAL A 18 -30.92 13.14 10.72
C VAL A 18 -32.35 13.60 10.92
N ALA A 19 -32.61 14.90 10.82
CA ALA A 19 -33.92 15.50 10.99
C ALA A 19 -33.99 16.92 10.38
N GLY A 20 -35.18 17.43 10.13
CA GLY A 20 -35.42 18.78 9.61
C GLY A 20 -35.69 18.81 8.11
N ARG A 21 -35.16 19.80 7.40
CA ARG A 21 -35.38 19.99 5.97
C ARG A 21 -34.31 19.25 5.16
N LYS A 22 -34.66 18.10 4.59
CA LYS A 22 -33.75 17.26 3.79
C LYS A 22 -33.10 18.01 2.64
N VAL A 23 -33.83 18.94 1.97
CA VAL A 23 -33.32 19.73 0.85
C VAL A 23 -32.03 20.50 1.23
N LEU A 24 -31.96 21.06 2.44
CA LEU A 24 -30.77 21.78 2.91
C LEU A 24 -29.55 20.88 3.02
N VAL A 25 -29.75 19.63 3.46
CA VAL A 25 -28.68 18.64 3.57
C VAL A 25 -28.21 18.20 2.18
N ASP A 26 -29.14 17.99 1.25
CA ASP A 26 -28.84 17.55 -0.12
C ASP A 26 -28.07 18.67 -0.88
N GLU A 27 -28.49 19.92 -0.73
CA GLU A 27 -27.78 21.09 -1.30
C GLU A 27 -26.38 21.28 -0.70
N ALA A 28 -26.24 21.19 0.64
CA ALA A 28 -24.96 21.27 1.32
C ALA A 28 -24.01 20.14 0.87
N ARG A 29 -24.54 18.91 0.76
CA ARG A 29 -23.77 17.77 0.27
C ARG A 29 -23.25 17.99 -1.15
N ALA A 30 -24.10 18.48 -2.06
CA ALA A 30 -23.71 18.76 -3.44
C ALA A 30 -22.60 19.82 -3.51
N GLN A 31 -22.72 20.89 -2.73
CA GLN A 31 -21.70 21.95 -2.64
C GLN A 31 -20.38 21.45 -2.06
N LEU A 32 -20.42 20.64 -0.98
CA LEU A 32 -19.27 20.03 -0.35
C LEU A 32 -18.54 19.09 -1.31
N LEU A 33 -19.26 18.22 -2.02
CA LEU A 33 -18.65 17.32 -3.01
C LEU A 33 -18.02 18.09 -4.17
N ALA A 34 -18.64 19.15 -4.67
CA ALA A 34 -18.07 19.99 -5.72
C ALA A 34 -16.79 20.70 -5.25
N ALA A 35 -16.78 21.22 -4.01
CA ALA A 35 -15.61 21.84 -3.41
C ALA A 35 -14.49 20.82 -3.19
N TRP A 36 -14.82 19.63 -2.66
CA TRP A 36 -13.88 18.53 -2.43
C TRP A 36 -13.17 18.09 -3.72
N ARG A 37 -13.93 17.88 -4.79
CA ARG A 37 -13.37 17.48 -6.10
C ARG A 37 -12.35 18.49 -6.60
N ARG A 38 -12.65 19.79 -6.51
CA ARG A 38 -11.71 20.85 -6.93
C ARG A 38 -10.47 20.90 -6.03
N GLN A 39 -10.64 20.77 -4.71
CA GLN A 39 -9.55 20.81 -3.75
C GLN A 39 -8.63 19.61 -3.91
N LEU A 40 -9.21 18.41 -4.01
CA LEU A 40 -8.43 17.18 -4.12
C LEU A 40 -7.62 17.11 -5.43
N GLN A 41 -8.16 17.62 -6.54
CA GLN A 41 -7.42 17.70 -7.79
C GLN A 41 -6.19 18.63 -7.72
N ARG A 42 -6.25 19.67 -6.90
CA ARG A 42 -5.15 20.65 -6.75
C ARG A 42 -4.13 20.26 -5.67
N GLY A 43 -4.59 19.67 -4.60
CA GLY A 43 -3.79 19.35 -3.41
C GLY A 43 -3.69 17.84 -3.14
N PHE A 44 -3.67 17.00 -4.18
CA PHE A 44 -3.62 15.55 -4.03
C PHE A 44 -2.37 15.06 -3.31
N ASP A 45 -1.23 15.68 -3.60
CA ASP A 45 0.04 15.29 -2.97
C ASP A 45 0.04 15.62 -1.48
N ASP A 46 -0.43 16.79 -1.07
CA ASP A 46 -0.58 17.18 0.33
C ASP A 46 -1.55 16.25 1.07
N PHE A 47 -2.66 15.89 0.42
CA PHE A 47 -3.62 14.93 0.95
C PHE A 47 -2.98 13.54 1.15
N LEU A 48 -2.19 13.08 0.20
CA LEU A 48 -1.48 11.81 0.28
C LEU A 48 -0.39 11.84 1.35
N ASP A 49 0.33 12.96 1.49
CA ASP A 49 1.39 13.13 2.51
C ASP A 49 0.86 12.99 3.93
N THR A 50 -0.38 13.40 4.19
CA THR A 50 -1.03 13.16 5.49
C THR A 50 -1.20 11.67 5.77
N ALA A 51 -1.58 10.88 4.76
CA ALA A 51 -1.68 9.43 4.88
C ALA A 51 -0.31 8.76 5.06
N ILE A 52 0.70 9.18 4.29
CA ILE A 52 2.07 8.67 4.41
C ILE A 52 2.65 8.96 5.81
N THR A 53 2.45 10.16 6.33
CA THR A 53 2.89 10.55 7.68
C THR A 53 2.22 9.68 8.75
N ARG A 54 0.93 9.41 8.61
CA ARG A 54 0.20 8.51 9.49
C ARG A 54 0.75 7.08 9.42
N TRP A 55 1.00 6.53 8.22
CA TRP A 55 1.58 5.19 8.06
C TRP A 55 2.97 5.07 8.69
N LYS A 56 3.82 6.09 8.54
CA LYS A 56 5.14 6.12 9.20
C LYS A 56 5.04 6.05 10.72
N ARG A 57 4.03 6.71 11.30
CA ARG A 57 3.81 6.74 12.75
C ARG A 57 3.18 5.46 13.30
N SER A 58 2.18 4.91 12.59
CA SER A 58 1.34 3.83 13.11
C SER A 58 1.70 2.44 12.55
N GLY A 59 2.66 2.35 11.62
CA GLY A 59 3.05 1.10 10.97
C GLY A 59 1.97 0.52 10.05
N ALA A 60 2.12 -0.74 9.67
CA ALA A 60 1.14 -1.47 8.88
C ALA A 60 0.44 -2.54 9.74
N VAL A 61 -0.88 -2.64 9.65
CA VAL A 61 -1.68 -3.62 10.40
C VAL A 61 -1.17 -5.05 10.13
N ALA A 62 -0.83 -5.37 8.89
CA ALA A 62 -0.34 -6.69 8.50
C ALA A 62 1.10 -6.99 8.98
N ALA A 63 1.86 -5.99 9.46
CA ALA A 63 3.28 -6.14 9.77
C ALA A 63 3.61 -6.01 11.26
N MET A 64 2.65 -5.50 12.05
CA MET A 64 2.87 -5.21 13.46
C MET A 64 2.33 -6.32 14.35
N THR A 65 3.06 -6.67 15.39
CA THR A 65 2.58 -7.60 16.43
C THR A 65 1.45 -7.00 17.27
N ASN A 66 1.42 -5.67 17.38
CA ASN A 66 0.40 -4.88 18.06
C ASN A 66 -0.18 -3.87 17.06
N PRO A 67 -1.07 -4.28 16.16
CA PRO A 67 -1.53 -3.45 15.06
C PRO A 67 -2.46 -2.33 15.54
N ASP A 68 -2.25 -1.11 15.02
CA ASP A 68 -3.22 -0.02 15.11
C ASP A 68 -4.31 -0.22 14.06
N LEU A 69 -5.46 -0.75 14.48
CA LEU A 69 -6.58 -1.12 13.59
C LEU A 69 -7.22 0.09 12.88
N LYS A 70 -7.04 1.27 13.41
CA LYS A 70 -7.59 2.51 12.85
C LYS A 70 -6.59 3.24 11.96
N ASN A 71 -5.39 3.53 12.48
CA ASN A 71 -4.45 4.43 11.83
C ASN A 71 -3.34 3.70 11.07
N GLY A 72 -3.11 2.41 11.36
CA GLY A 72 -2.15 1.58 10.65
C GLY A 72 -2.47 1.47 9.17
N ARG A 73 -1.46 1.24 8.34
CA ARG A 73 -1.63 0.99 6.91
C ARG A 73 -2.44 -0.30 6.71
N GLY A 74 -3.48 -0.24 5.91
CA GLY A 74 -4.48 -1.30 5.77
C GLY A 74 -5.59 -1.28 6.82
N GLY A 75 -5.63 -0.27 7.71
CA GLY A 75 -6.68 -0.08 8.72
C GLY A 75 -7.86 0.77 8.25
N LEU A 76 -8.76 1.09 9.18
CA LEU A 76 -10.02 1.80 8.90
C LEU A 76 -9.83 3.17 8.22
N ARG A 77 -8.76 3.90 8.55
CA ARG A 77 -8.46 5.19 7.91
C ARG A 77 -8.07 5.05 6.43
N ASP A 78 -7.61 3.90 6.01
CA ASP A 78 -7.28 3.64 4.61
C ASP A 78 -8.53 3.37 3.77
N ILE A 79 -9.55 2.73 4.35
CA ILE A 79 -10.88 2.62 3.73
C ILE A 79 -11.50 4.00 3.53
N GLN A 80 -11.36 4.88 4.54
CA GLN A 80 -11.80 6.27 4.42
C GLN A 80 -11.01 7.06 3.36
N LEU A 81 -9.70 6.83 3.24
CA LEU A 81 -8.85 7.41 2.20
C LEU A 81 -9.35 7.03 0.79
N LEU A 82 -9.66 5.75 0.57
CA LEU A 82 -10.25 5.28 -0.68
C LEU A 82 -11.59 5.94 -0.97
N ARG A 83 -12.47 6.01 0.04
CA ARG A 83 -13.77 6.67 -0.10
C ARG A 83 -13.62 8.15 -0.47
N ALA A 84 -12.66 8.85 0.14
CA ALA A 84 -12.36 10.24 -0.19
C ALA A 84 -11.90 10.44 -1.64
N MET A 85 -11.03 9.56 -2.13
CA MET A 85 -10.57 9.58 -3.52
C MET A 85 -11.70 9.27 -4.49
N ALA A 86 -12.57 8.30 -4.16
CA ALA A 86 -13.73 7.95 -4.98
C ALA A 86 -14.73 9.11 -5.07
N LEU A 87 -15.05 9.76 -3.95
CA LEU A 87 -15.90 10.96 -3.92
C LEU A 87 -15.27 12.13 -4.73
N GLY A 88 -13.94 12.15 -4.82
CA GLY A 88 -13.17 13.06 -5.66
C GLY A 88 -13.12 12.68 -7.14
N ASN A 89 -13.76 11.58 -7.56
CA ASN A 89 -13.72 11.01 -8.92
C ASN A 89 -12.29 10.67 -9.39
N LEU A 90 -11.42 10.26 -8.45
CA LEU A 90 -10.03 9.89 -8.77
C LEU A 90 -9.85 8.38 -8.90
N CYS A 91 -10.73 7.58 -8.29
CA CYS A 91 -10.76 6.12 -8.42
C CYS A 91 -12.17 5.59 -8.11
N ASP A 92 -12.42 4.31 -8.39
CA ASP A 92 -13.60 3.61 -7.92
C ASP A 92 -13.41 3.19 -6.45
N PHE A 93 -14.51 3.10 -5.70
CA PHE A 93 -14.51 2.52 -4.35
C PHE A 93 -14.81 1.02 -4.46
N PRO A 94 -13.86 0.15 -4.10
CA PRO A 94 -14.09 -1.30 -4.16
C PRO A 94 -14.99 -1.76 -3.01
N ASP A 95 -15.56 -2.96 -3.15
CA ASP A 95 -16.26 -3.62 -2.05
C ASP A 95 -15.24 -4.06 -1.00
N LEU A 96 -15.35 -3.49 0.19
CA LEU A 96 -14.53 -3.75 1.37
C LEU A 96 -15.38 -3.93 2.62
N ASP A 97 -16.65 -4.29 2.46
CA ASP A 97 -17.60 -4.38 3.57
C ASP A 97 -17.19 -5.43 4.60
N VAL A 98 -16.64 -6.55 4.15
CA VAL A 98 -16.16 -7.64 5.02
C VAL A 98 -14.96 -7.18 5.85
N GLU A 99 -13.96 -6.60 5.19
CA GLU A 99 -12.75 -6.10 5.83
C GLU A 99 -13.05 -4.94 6.79
N GLN A 100 -13.90 -4.01 6.35
CA GLN A 100 -14.31 -2.87 7.18
C GLN A 100 -15.05 -3.35 8.43
N ARG A 101 -15.94 -4.32 8.30
CA ARG A 101 -16.72 -4.89 9.41
C ARG A 101 -15.77 -5.57 10.40
N LEU A 102 -14.89 -6.45 9.94
CA LEU A 102 -13.95 -7.16 10.81
C LEU A 102 -13.07 -6.18 11.60
N LEU A 103 -12.49 -5.18 10.92
CA LEU A 103 -11.65 -4.16 11.57
C LEU A 103 -12.45 -3.32 12.59
N LEU A 104 -13.69 -2.98 12.27
CA LEU A 104 -14.55 -2.18 13.12
C LEU A 104 -15.02 -2.97 14.34
N ASP A 105 -15.43 -4.22 14.16
CA ASP A 105 -15.92 -5.10 15.24
C ASP A 105 -14.77 -5.42 16.21
N ALA A 106 -13.59 -5.80 15.68
CA ALA A 106 -12.40 -6.03 16.50
C ALA A 106 -12.01 -4.78 17.32
N ARG A 107 -12.07 -3.59 16.71
CA ARG A 107 -11.80 -2.34 17.39
C ARG A 107 -12.86 -2.00 18.44
N THR A 108 -14.12 -2.26 18.15
CA THR A 108 -15.22 -1.99 19.08
C THR A 108 -15.11 -2.87 20.32
N LEU A 109 -14.87 -4.16 20.13
CA LEU A 109 -14.67 -5.11 21.24
C LEU A 109 -13.40 -4.77 22.03
N LEU A 110 -12.33 -4.35 21.35
CA LEU A 110 -11.14 -3.85 22.04
C LEU A 110 -11.45 -2.67 22.97
N HIS A 111 -12.32 -1.73 22.57
CA HIS A 111 -12.75 -0.62 23.45
C HIS A 111 -13.55 -1.12 24.65
N VAL A 112 -14.42 -2.12 24.45
CA VAL A 112 -15.22 -2.71 25.51
C VAL A 112 -14.33 -3.46 26.51
N THR A 113 -13.45 -4.34 26.02
CA THR A 113 -12.55 -5.15 26.85
C THR A 113 -11.55 -4.28 27.61
N ALA A 114 -10.94 -3.30 26.92
CA ALA A 114 -10.00 -2.37 27.55
C ALA A 114 -10.67 -1.31 28.43
N ARG A 115 -12.01 -1.20 28.43
CA ARG A 115 -12.80 -0.17 29.12
C ARG A 115 -12.32 1.28 28.86
N ARG A 116 -11.73 1.51 27.71
CA ARG A 116 -11.22 2.81 27.26
C ARG A 116 -11.05 2.85 25.77
N HIS A 117 -10.99 4.03 25.23
CA HIS A 117 -10.67 4.23 23.82
C HIS A 117 -9.25 3.74 23.52
N ARG A 118 -9.11 2.74 22.62
CA ARG A 118 -7.84 2.15 22.24
C ARG A 118 -7.91 1.65 20.79
N ASP A 119 -6.94 2.03 19.96
CA ASP A 119 -6.90 1.66 18.57
C ASP A 119 -5.84 0.57 18.27
N ILE A 120 -4.93 0.31 19.25
CA ILE A 120 -3.87 -0.70 19.16
C ILE A 120 -4.32 -1.99 19.84
N LEU A 121 -4.33 -3.09 19.09
CA LEU A 121 -4.66 -4.43 19.59
C LEU A 121 -3.43 -5.03 20.27
N ASP A 122 -3.34 -4.88 21.59
CA ASP A 122 -2.28 -5.52 22.36
C ASP A 122 -2.58 -7.00 22.62
N PRO A 123 -1.53 -7.81 22.82
CA PRO A 123 -1.67 -9.25 23.07
C PRO A 123 -2.50 -9.60 24.32
N GLU A 124 -2.57 -8.68 25.29
CA GLU A 124 -3.36 -8.88 26.52
C GLU A 124 -4.86 -8.89 26.27
N PHE A 125 -5.35 -8.15 25.26
CA PHE A 125 -6.76 -8.10 24.88
C PHE A 125 -7.11 -9.00 23.69
N ALA A 126 -6.10 -9.44 22.93
CA ALA A 126 -6.31 -10.14 21.68
C ALA A 126 -7.03 -11.49 21.85
N ALA A 127 -6.86 -12.16 23.00
CA ALA A 127 -7.51 -13.43 23.28
C ALA A 127 -9.02 -13.23 23.56
N ASP A 128 -9.37 -12.23 24.36
CA ASP A 128 -10.76 -11.92 24.68
C ASP A 128 -11.52 -11.42 23.46
N VAL A 129 -10.92 -10.50 22.69
CA VAL A 129 -11.49 -10.00 21.43
C VAL A 129 -11.68 -11.14 20.41
N ALA A 130 -10.75 -12.11 20.34
CA ALA A 130 -10.88 -13.26 19.46
C ALA A 130 -12.06 -14.15 19.88
N ALA A 131 -12.19 -14.43 21.17
CA ALA A 131 -13.29 -15.23 21.71
C ALA A 131 -14.65 -14.56 21.45
N ASP A 132 -14.79 -13.27 21.69
CA ASP A 132 -16.00 -12.49 21.46
C ASP A 132 -16.39 -12.42 19.98
N LEU A 133 -15.41 -12.48 19.06
CA LEU A 133 -15.63 -12.57 17.61
C LEU A 133 -15.83 -13.99 17.09
N GLY A 134 -15.75 -15.02 17.96
CA GLY A 134 -15.92 -16.41 17.58
C GLY A 134 -14.69 -17.04 16.89
N PHE A 135 -13.50 -16.46 17.05
CA PHE A 135 -12.26 -17.07 16.56
C PHE A 135 -11.73 -18.09 17.57
N GLU A 136 -11.19 -19.21 17.07
CA GLU A 136 -10.62 -20.27 17.89
C GLU A 136 -9.43 -19.82 18.76
N SER A 137 -8.71 -18.80 18.33
CA SER A 137 -7.56 -18.25 19.02
C SER A 137 -7.23 -16.81 18.60
N ARG A 138 -6.43 -16.13 19.43
CA ARG A 138 -5.86 -14.82 19.05
C ARG A 138 -5.05 -14.88 17.75
N TYR A 139 -4.45 -16.02 17.42
CA TYR A 139 -3.67 -16.20 16.18
C TYR A 139 -4.58 -16.27 14.96
N ALA A 140 -5.74 -16.94 15.08
CA ALA A 140 -6.75 -16.99 14.03
C ALA A 140 -7.32 -15.56 13.76
N LEU A 141 -7.62 -14.80 14.81
CA LEU A 141 -8.01 -13.39 14.68
C LEU A 141 -6.92 -12.57 13.99
N THR A 142 -5.66 -12.71 14.43
CA THR A 142 -4.53 -11.97 13.84
C THR A 142 -4.38 -12.31 12.36
N ALA A 143 -4.47 -13.58 11.97
CA ALA A 143 -4.40 -13.99 10.57
C ALA A 143 -5.53 -13.37 9.73
N ALA A 144 -6.76 -13.34 10.26
CA ALA A 144 -7.89 -12.70 9.60
C ALA A 144 -7.69 -11.18 9.44
N LEU A 145 -7.19 -10.50 10.48
CA LEU A 145 -6.88 -9.06 10.43
C LEU A 145 -5.75 -8.75 9.45
N VAL A 146 -4.71 -9.58 9.37
CA VAL A 146 -3.62 -9.47 8.39
C VAL A 146 -4.15 -9.60 6.97
N SER A 147 -5.02 -10.59 6.71
CA SER A 147 -5.65 -10.79 5.41
C SER A 147 -6.53 -9.61 5.01
N ALA A 148 -7.37 -9.13 5.92
CA ALA A 148 -8.21 -7.96 5.69
C ALA A 148 -7.37 -6.71 5.39
N ALA A 149 -6.33 -6.46 6.19
CA ALA A 149 -5.43 -5.33 5.99
C ALA A 149 -4.66 -5.41 4.67
N ALA A 150 -4.26 -6.60 4.23
CA ALA A 150 -3.62 -6.80 2.93
C ALA A 150 -4.58 -6.47 1.77
N THR A 151 -5.86 -6.87 1.87
CA THR A 151 -6.90 -6.53 0.90
C THR A 151 -7.12 -5.02 0.83
N VAL A 152 -7.28 -4.36 1.98
CA VAL A 152 -7.42 -2.89 2.05
C VAL A 152 -6.20 -2.18 1.46
N ASN A 153 -4.99 -2.62 1.81
CA ASN A 153 -3.75 -2.03 1.29
C ASN A 153 -3.66 -2.16 -0.23
N LYS A 154 -3.97 -3.34 -0.78
CA LYS A 154 -4.03 -3.56 -2.24
C LYS A 154 -5.04 -2.64 -2.92
N ALA A 155 -6.20 -2.41 -2.30
CA ALA A 155 -7.21 -1.49 -2.81
C ALA A 155 -6.68 -0.04 -2.81
N VAL A 156 -6.03 0.39 -1.73
CA VAL A 156 -5.40 1.73 -1.64
C VAL A 156 -4.36 1.93 -2.73
N GLU A 157 -3.47 0.99 -2.95
CA GLU A 157 -2.44 1.08 -3.97
C GLU A 157 -3.03 1.20 -5.39
N ARG A 158 -4.07 0.40 -5.68
CA ARG A 158 -4.81 0.50 -6.95
C ARG A 158 -5.49 1.85 -7.10
N GLY A 159 -6.17 2.32 -6.04
CA GLY A 159 -6.83 3.63 -6.02
C GLY A 159 -5.84 4.77 -6.25
N LEU A 160 -4.68 4.75 -5.61
CA LEU A 160 -3.61 5.73 -5.80
C LEU A 160 -3.02 5.69 -7.22
N ALA A 161 -2.82 4.51 -7.78
CA ALA A 161 -2.36 4.35 -9.16
C ALA A 161 -3.36 4.95 -10.16
N THR A 162 -4.66 4.66 -9.98
CA THR A 162 -5.74 5.21 -10.79
C THR A 162 -5.82 6.73 -10.65
N ALA A 163 -5.77 7.25 -9.42
CA ALA A 163 -5.81 8.67 -9.14
C ALA A 163 -4.68 9.44 -9.85
N ARG A 164 -3.45 8.92 -9.76
CA ARG A 164 -2.30 9.50 -10.49
C ARG A 164 -2.49 9.47 -12.01
N GLY A 165 -3.05 8.38 -12.54
CA GLY A 165 -3.40 8.27 -13.96
C GLY A 165 -4.46 9.27 -14.40
N VAL A 166 -5.47 9.53 -13.58
CA VAL A 166 -6.51 10.54 -13.84
C VAL A 166 -5.92 11.95 -13.80
N LEU A 167 -5.16 12.27 -12.75
CA LEU A 167 -4.52 13.58 -12.58
C LEU A 167 -3.48 13.85 -13.66
N GLY A 168 -2.67 12.85 -14.02
CA GLY A 168 -1.69 12.94 -15.10
C GLY A 168 -2.34 13.17 -16.47
N ARG A 169 -3.50 12.58 -16.76
CA ARG A 169 -4.26 12.82 -17.99
C ARG A 169 -4.81 14.24 -18.03
N ASN A 170 -5.29 14.77 -16.92
CA ASN A 170 -5.77 16.15 -16.82
C ASN A 170 -4.65 17.18 -16.98
N ALA A 171 -3.43 16.85 -16.52
CA ALA A 171 -2.23 17.68 -16.74
C ALA A 171 -1.66 17.55 -18.15
N SER A 172 -1.92 16.42 -18.83
CA SER A 172 -1.36 16.06 -20.15
C SER A 172 -2.38 16.21 -21.29
N ALA A 173 -3.38 17.07 -21.17
CA ALA A 173 -4.29 17.37 -22.30
C ALA A 173 -3.54 17.89 -23.56
N THR A 174 -2.21 18.01 -23.50
CA THR A 174 -1.33 18.46 -24.58
C THR A 174 -0.24 17.49 -25.01
N GLY A 175 -0.18 16.24 -24.47
CA GLY A 175 0.87 15.32 -24.94
C GLY A 175 0.64 13.85 -24.56
N ARG A 176 0.50 12.98 -25.59
CA ARG A 176 0.69 11.54 -25.44
C ARG A 176 2.00 11.29 -24.71
N GLY A 177 1.96 10.64 -23.54
CA GLY A 177 3.15 10.31 -22.76
C GLY A 177 4.18 9.59 -23.65
N ARG A 178 5.32 10.24 -23.89
CA ARG A 178 6.37 9.68 -24.73
C ARG A 178 6.99 8.50 -24.00
N ARG A 179 6.91 7.31 -24.55
CA ARG A 179 7.59 6.13 -24.02
C ARG A 179 9.09 6.38 -23.97
N ARG A 180 9.65 6.28 -22.77
CA ARG A 180 11.07 6.45 -22.50
C ARG A 180 11.71 5.08 -22.20
N PRO A 181 12.74 4.65 -22.94
CA PRO A 181 13.46 3.43 -22.60
C PRO A 181 14.16 3.59 -21.25
N LEU A 182 14.06 2.60 -20.39
CA LEU A 182 14.77 2.52 -19.12
C LEU A 182 15.87 1.46 -19.15
N ASP A 183 15.60 0.34 -19.82
CA ASP A 183 16.51 -0.77 -20.00
C ASP A 183 16.07 -1.60 -21.22
N VAL A 184 16.79 -2.68 -21.53
CA VAL A 184 16.41 -3.62 -22.59
C VAL A 184 15.04 -4.20 -22.27
N ASP A 185 14.10 -4.01 -23.20
CA ASP A 185 12.70 -4.41 -23.10
C ASP A 185 11.89 -3.71 -21.99
N VAL A 186 12.43 -2.71 -21.32
CA VAL A 186 11.79 -1.98 -20.23
C VAL A 186 11.61 -0.50 -20.61
N VAL A 187 10.38 -0.02 -20.59
CA VAL A 187 10.02 1.36 -20.93
C VAL A 187 9.18 2.01 -19.83
N ALA A 188 9.31 3.32 -19.70
CA ALA A 188 8.44 4.13 -18.84
C ALA A 188 7.46 4.95 -19.67
N GLU A 189 6.23 5.03 -19.20
CA GLU A 189 5.19 5.91 -19.73
C GLU A 189 4.34 6.45 -18.58
N ALA A 190 4.22 7.75 -18.47
CA ALA A 190 3.43 8.43 -17.44
C ALA A 190 3.71 7.96 -16.00
N GLY A 191 4.99 7.75 -15.64
CA GLY A 191 5.39 7.32 -14.28
C GLY A 191 5.16 5.83 -13.99
N SER A 192 4.80 5.05 -14.99
CA SER A 192 4.64 3.60 -14.90
C SER A 192 5.61 2.86 -15.81
N ILE A 193 6.00 1.66 -15.41
CA ILE A 193 6.91 0.78 -16.14
C ILE A 193 6.10 -0.26 -16.91
N PHE A 194 6.41 -0.38 -18.18
CA PHE A 194 5.84 -1.35 -19.10
C PHE A 194 6.96 -2.10 -19.84
N LEU A 195 6.60 -3.23 -20.44
CA LEU A 195 7.49 -3.88 -21.40
C LEU A 195 7.43 -3.17 -22.76
N SER A 196 8.49 -3.31 -23.54
CA SER A 196 8.55 -2.86 -24.93
C SER A 196 7.44 -3.52 -25.76
N ARG A 197 7.24 -3.10 -27.02
CA ARG A 197 6.19 -3.69 -27.88
C ARG A 197 6.41 -5.16 -28.17
N ASN A 198 7.66 -5.58 -28.32
CA ASN A 198 8.07 -6.96 -28.61
C ASN A 198 9.15 -7.39 -27.61
N PRO A 199 8.78 -7.61 -26.33
CA PRO A 199 9.76 -7.96 -25.30
C PRO A 199 10.22 -9.42 -25.48
N ASN A 200 11.47 -9.70 -25.15
CA ASN A 200 11.94 -11.08 -25.09
C ASN A 200 11.43 -11.77 -23.82
N VAL A 201 10.21 -12.29 -23.86
CA VAL A 201 9.59 -13.04 -22.75
C VAL A 201 10.22 -14.41 -22.49
N LYS A 202 11.19 -14.85 -23.32
CA LYS A 202 11.98 -16.05 -23.06
C LYS A 202 13.19 -15.78 -22.15
N ASP A 203 13.50 -14.52 -21.92
CA ASP A 203 14.59 -14.12 -21.02
C ASP A 203 14.07 -14.02 -19.57
N PRO A 204 14.42 -14.95 -18.67
CA PRO A 204 13.97 -14.94 -17.29
C PRO A 204 14.48 -13.72 -16.51
N TRP A 205 15.60 -13.10 -16.95
CA TRP A 205 16.21 -11.94 -16.31
C TRP A 205 15.46 -10.63 -16.59
N LEU A 206 14.44 -10.66 -17.42
CA LEU A 206 13.51 -9.53 -17.58
C LEU A 206 12.84 -9.16 -16.25
N LEU A 207 12.64 -10.14 -15.36
CA LEU A 207 12.13 -9.93 -13.99
C LEU A 207 13.05 -8.98 -13.21
N THR A 208 14.35 -9.26 -13.14
CA THR A 208 15.31 -8.43 -12.39
C THR A 208 15.45 -7.04 -12.99
N ARG A 209 15.46 -6.92 -14.32
CA ARG A 209 15.53 -5.62 -15.02
C ARG A 209 14.35 -4.72 -14.72
N VAL A 210 13.12 -5.25 -14.79
CA VAL A 210 11.90 -4.49 -14.48
C VAL A 210 11.89 -4.06 -13.01
N ALA A 211 12.23 -4.97 -12.10
CA ALA A 211 12.28 -4.67 -10.68
C ALA A 211 13.36 -3.64 -10.33
N ALA A 212 14.55 -3.76 -10.94
CA ALA A 212 15.64 -2.80 -10.79
C ALA A 212 15.27 -1.41 -11.37
N ALA A 213 14.59 -1.38 -12.51
CA ALA A 213 14.08 -0.12 -13.08
C ALA A 213 13.09 0.55 -12.11
N ALA A 214 12.19 -0.22 -11.48
CA ALA A 214 11.26 0.29 -10.47
C ALA A 214 12.00 0.82 -9.22
N ALA A 215 13.04 0.11 -8.77
CA ALA A 215 13.86 0.52 -7.64
C ALA A 215 14.65 1.81 -7.92
N ARG A 216 15.22 1.95 -9.12
CA ARG A 216 16.04 3.11 -9.53
C ARG A 216 15.18 4.36 -9.78
N THR A 217 13.99 4.20 -10.37
CA THR A 217 13.16 5.34 -10.79
C THR A 217 12.07 5.74 -9.81
N GLY A 218 11.68 4.83 -8.92
CA GLY A 218 10.50 4.99 -8.08
C GLY A 218 9.17 4.83 -8.83
N TYR A 219 9.18 4.47 -10.11
CA TYR A 219 7.96 4.25 -10.88
C TYR A 219 7.26 2.95 -10.48
N ILE A 220 5.97 2.89 -10.69
CA ILE A 220 5.17 1.69 -10.45
C ILE A 220 5.19 0.78 -11.67
N ILE A 221 5.20 -0.52 -11.43
CA ILE A 221 5.10 -1.50 -12.51
C ILE A 221 3.62 -1.65 -12.90
N GLY A 222 3.34 -1.53 -14.21
CA GLY A 222 1.96 -1.64 -14.74
C GLY A 222 1.37 -3.03 -14.56
N GLU A 223 0.04 -3.11 -14.39
CA GLU A 223 -0.67 -4.37 -14.14
C GLU A 223 -0.47 -5.40 -15.28
N THR A 224 -0.44 -4.95 -16.52
CA THR A 224 -0.15 -5.82 -17.68
C THR A 224 1.26 -6.38 -17.63
N THR A 225 2.23 -5.60 -17.14
CA THR A 225 3.62 -6.03 -16.97
C THR A 225 3.72 -7.10 -15.90
N TRP A 226 3.02 -6.95 -14.76
CA TRP A 226 2.99 -7.97 -13.71
C TRP A 226 2.55 -9.34 -14.24
N ARG A 227 1.47 -9.38 -15.03
CA ARG A 227 1.00 -10.64 -15.65
C ARG A 227 2.06 -11.25 -16.57
N GLN A 228 2.68 -10.43 -17.40
CA GLN A 228 3.75 -10.90 -18.30
C GLN A 228 4.97 -11.42 -17.54
N LEU A 229 5.31 -10.83 -16.40
CA LEU A 229 6.41 -11.29 -15.55
C LEU A 229 6.11 -12.63 -14.85
N GLN A 230 4.84 -12.91 -14.53
CA GLN A 230 4.44 -14.20 -13.96
C GLN A 230 4.62 -15.36 -14.94
N ASP A 231 4.46 -15.09 -16.24
CA ASP A 231 4.58 -16.07 -17.32
C ASP A 231 6.05 -16.30 -17.77
N LEU A 232 7.04 -15.59 -17.18
CA LEU A 232 8.45 -15.77 -17.52
C LEU A 232 8.96 -17.16 -17.11
N PRO A 233 9.93 -17.73 -17.86
CA PRO A 233 10.61 -18.96 -17.49
C PRO A 233 11.21 -18.89 -16.07
N GLU A 234 11.48 -20.05 -15.49
CA GLU A 234 12.21 -20.16 -14.23
C GLU A 234 13.62 -19.57 -14.34
N LEU A 235 14.10 -19.02 -13.23
CA LEU A 235 15.45 -18.45 -13.16
C LEU A 235 16.49 -19.55 -13.15
N PRO A 236 17.49 -19.50 -14.04
CA PRO A 236 18.61 -20.42 -14.00
C PRO A 236 19.40 -20.29 -12.69
N PRO A 237 20.02 -21.39 -12.19
CA PRO A 237 20.77 -21.35 -10.92
C PRO A 237 22.04 -20.47 -10.99
N ARG A 238 22.57 -20.23 -12.18
CA ARG A 238 23.70 -19.33 -12.39
C ARG A 238 23.23 -17.98 -12.90
N TRP A 239 23.46 -16.95 -12.12
CA TRP A 239 23.07 -15.59 -12.44
C TRP A 239 24.15 -14.89 -13.28
N PRO A 240 23.81 -14.29 -14.42
CA PRO A 240 24.73 -13.41 -15.13
C PRO A 240 24.98 -12.14 -14.30
N ARG A 241 26.14 -11.53 -14.49
CA ARG A 241 26.54 -10.34 -13.72
C ARG A 241 25.51 -9.21 -13.77
N ALA A 242 24.90 -8.98 -14.93
CA ALA A 242 23.87 -7.96 -15.08
C ALA A 242 22.63 -8.22 -14.18
N ALA A 243 22.20 -9.47 -14.04
CA ALA A 243 21.07 -9.82 -13.16
C ALA A 243 21.45 -9.66 -11.67
N VAL A 244 22.72 -9.95 -11.31
CA VAL A 244 23.24 -9.70 -9.96
C VAL A 244 23.26 -8.19 -9.68
N ASP A 245 23.73 -7.38 -10.61
CA ASP A 245 23.77 -5.92 -10.48
C ASP A 245 22.35 -5.34 -10.35
N ASP A 246 21.39 -5.88 -11.08
CA ASP A 246 19.97 -5.51 -10.96
C ASP A 246 19.38 -5.92 -9.60
N PHE A 247 19.70 -7.12 -9.12
CA PHE A 247 19.26 -7.56 -7.79
C PHE A 247 19.83 -6.65 -6.69
N PHE A 248 21.09 -6.28 -6.78
CA PHE A 248 21.67 -5.29 -5.86
C PHE A 248 21.00 -3.91 -5.99
N ALA A 249 20.59 -3.50 -7.18
CA ALA A 249 19.86 -2.24 -7.35
C ALA A 249 18.50 -2.28 -6.63
N ILE A 250 17.80 -3.43 -6.66
CA ILE A 250 16.56 -3.63 -5.89
C ILE A 250 16.81 -3.44 -4.39
N LEU A 251 17.90 -4.01 -3.86
CA LEU A 251 18.24 -3.96 -2.42
C LEU A 251 18.85 -2.63 -1.96
N SER A 252 19.41 -1.84 -2.89
CA SER A 252 20.19 -0.63 -2.58
C SER A 252 19.41 0.69 -2.74
N SER A 253 18.12 0.65 -2.92
CA SER A 253 17.28 1.84 -3.16
C SER A 253 16.38 2.12 -1.95
N PRO A 254 16.84 2.83 -0.89
CA PRO A 254 16.17 2.89 0.41
C PRO A 254 14.69 3.33 0.34
N ARG A 255 14.37 4.23 -0.60
CA ARG A 255 13.00 4.74 -0.78
C ARG A 255 12.07 3.74 -1.48
N CYS A 256 12.63 2.85 -2.30
CA CYS A 256 11.85 1.99 -3.21
C CYS A 256 11.95 0.51 -2.85
N THR A 257 13.04 0.06 -2.22
CA THR A 257 13.28 -1.34 -1.82
C THR A 257 12.07 -1.98 -1.12
N PRO A 258 11.47 -1.37 -0.08
CA PRO A 258 10.36 -2.00 0.62
C PRO A 258 9.17 -2.26 -0.30
N ARG A 259 8.83 -1.28 -1.13
CA ARG A 259 7.70 -1.39 -2.06
C ARG A 259 7.97 -2.43 -3.14
N VAL A 260 9.15 -2.39 -3.75
CA VAL A 260 9.49 -3.31 -4.85
C VAL A 260 9.50 -4.76 -4.37
N ILE A 261 10.09 -5.04 -3.19
CA ILE A 261 10.07 -6.39 -2.61
C ILE A 261 8.64 -6.82 -2.29
N GLN A 262 7.84 -5.96 -1.64
CA GLN A 262 6.44 -6.27 -1.31
C GLN A 262 5.58 -6.50 -2.56
N ASP A 263 5.81 -5.73 -3.62
CA ASP A 263 5.11 -5.92 -4.88
C ASP A 263 5.50 -7.23 -5.55
N LEU A 264 6.79 -7.54 -5.63
CA LEU A 264 7.29 -8.83 -6.16
C LEU A 264 6.73 -10.01 -5.36
N ASP A 265 6.70 -9.92 -4.03
CA ASP A 265 6.17 -10.96 -3.15
C ASP A 265 4.66 -11.17 -3.36
N ARG A 266 3.91 -10.09 -3.49
CA ARG A 266 2.47 -10.10 -3.77
C ARG A 266 2.11 -10.86 -5.06
N TYR A 267 2.94 -10.71 -6.10
CA TYR A 267 2.74 -11.39 -7.37
C TYR A 267 3.43 -12.76 -7.44
N GLY A 268 3.98 -13.26 -6.31
CA GLY A 268 4.65 -14.56 -6.23
C GLY A 268 6.01 -14.62 -6.92
N LEU A 269 6.60 -13.45 -7.21
CA LEU A 269 7.84 -13.34 -7.97
C LEU A 269 9.08 -13.17 -7.08
N TRP A 270 8.91 -12.73 -5.82
CA TRP A 270 10.05 -12.56 -4.91
C TRP A 270 10.67 -13.89 -4.50
N GLU A 271 9.86 -14.92 -4.29
CA GLU A 271 10.32 -16.27 -3.96
C GLU A 271 11.11 -16.93 -5.10
N ARG A 272 10.91 -16.49 -6.35
CA ARG A 272 11.76 -16.92 -7.47
C ARG A 272 13.19 -16.37 -7.40
N LEU A 273 13.36 -15.21 -6.75
CA LEU A 273 14.66 -14.57 -6.52
C LEU A 273 15.31 -15.02 -5.21
N VAL A 274 14.50 -15.28 -4.19
CA VAL A 274 14.88 -15.68 -2.83
C VAL A 274 14.01 -16.86 -2.42
N PRO A 275 14.37 -18.11 -2.76
CA PRO A 275 13.52 -19.29 -2.54
C PRO A 275 13.13 -19.51 -1.07
N GLU A 276 14.00 -19.14 -0.13
CA GLU A 276 13.76 -19.29 1.31
C GLU A 276 12.71 -18.30 1.86
N TRP A 277 12.28 -17.33 1.06
CA TRP A 277 11.33 -16.30 1.49
C TRP A 277 10.00 -16.87 1.96
N GLY A 278 9.52 -17.95 1.33
CA GLY A 278 8.28 -18.63 1.72
C GLY A 278 8.26 -19.09 3.19
N HIS A 279 9.43 -19.42 3.76
CA HIS A 279 9.55 -19.86 5.15
C HIS A 279 9.39 -18.72 6.17
N VAL A 280 9.65 -17.49 5.77
CA VAL A 280 9.63 -16.32 6.68
C VAL A 280 8.46 -15.37 6.41
N ARG A 281 7.74 -15.57 5.30
CA ARG A 281 6.59 -14.75 4.91
C ARG A 281 5.50 -14.79 5.98
N GLY A 282 5.19 -13.62 6.56
CA GLY A 282 4.14 -13.48 7.57
C GLY A 282 4.44 -14.19 8.89
N LEU A 283 5.66 -14.71 9.10
CA LEU A 283 6.03 -15.38 10.33
C LEU A 283 6.07 -14.37 11.49
N LEU A 284 5.21 -14.59 12.47
CA LEU A 284 5.17 -13.78 13.68
C LEU A 284 6.15 -14.32 14.71
N PRO A 285 7.07 -13.48 15.22
CA PRO A 285 7.97 -13.87 16.30
C PRO A 285 7.19 -14.20 17.57
N ARG A 286 7.65 -15.20 18.31
CA ARG A 286 7.02 -15.61 19.59
C ARG A 286 7.34 -14.65 20.74
N GLU A 287 8.41 -13.89 20.63
CA GLU A 287 8.91 -13.01 21.67
C GLU A 287 8.29 -11.60 21.58
N ARG A 288 7.93 -11.05 22.74
CA ARG A 288 7.31 -9.71 22.86
C ARG A 288 8.23 -8.54 22.43
N SER A 289 9.53 -8.77 22.35
CA SER A 289 10.51 -7.78 21.94
C SER A 289 10.48 -7.42 20.45
N HIS A 290 9.87 -8.27 19.63
CA HIS A 290 9.80 -8.07 18.20
C HIS A 290 8.55 -7.29 17.81
N VAL A 291 8.76 -6.17 17.12
CA VAL A 291 7.69 -5.23 16.70
C VAL A 291 7.12 -5.61 15.33
N HIS A 292 7.90 -6.31 14.51
CA HIS A 292 7.55 -6.66 13.12
C HIS A 292 7.51 -8.17 12.91
N ALA A 293 6.71 -8.62 11.95
CA ALA A 293 6.84 -9.96 11.37
C ALA A 293 8.24 -10.13 10.74
N VAL A 294 8.74 -11.36 10.64
CA VAL A 294 10.12 -11.65 10.23
C VAL A 294 10.44 -11.10 8.85
N ASP A 295 9.58 -11.30 7.88
CA ASP A 295 9.69 -10.78 6.51
C ASP A 295 9.79 -9.25 6.47
N HIS A 296 8.94 -8.57 7.22
CA HIS A 296 8.96 -7.11 7.35
C HIS A 296 10.23 -6.61 8.06
N HIS A 297 10.70 -7.34 9.08
CA HIS A 297 11.94 -7.02 9.75
C HIS A 297 13.15 -7.14 8.80
N LEU A 298 13.19 -8.18 7.98
CA LEU A 298 14.24 -8.38 6.97
C LEU A 298 14.25 -7.25 5.93
N ILE A 299 13.07 -6.86 5.42
CA ILE A 299 12.94 -5.73 4.49
C ILE A 299 13.43 -4.43 5.15
N ALA A 300 13.04 -4.17 6.39
CA ALA A 300 13.48 -2.99 7.13
C ALA A 300 15.01 -2.98 7.36
N THR A 301 15.60 -4.13 7.66
CA THR A 301 17.04 -4.28 7.84
C THR A 301 17.80 -3.96 6.55
N VAL A 302 17.39 -4.53 5.41
CA VAL A 302 18.00 -4.25 4.10
C VAL A 302 17.86 -2.77 3.75
N THR A 303 16.70 -2.17 4.01
CA THR A 303 16.47 -0.75 3.78
C THR A 303 17.40 0.13 4.59
N ARG A 304 17.61 -0.20 5.87
CA ARG A 304 18.56 0.50 6.73
C ARG A 304 20.02 0.36 6.27
N CYS A 305 20.41 -0.84 5.83
CA CYS A 305 21.74 -1.05 5.23
C CYS A 305 21.93 -0.17 3.98
N ALA A 306 20.92 -0.06 3.13
CA ALA A 306 20.97 0.81 1.96
C ALA A 306 21.08 2.31 2.31
N GLU A 307 20.39 2.77 3.37
CA GLU A 307 20.52 4.13 3.90
C GLU A 307 21.92 4.43 4.41
N MET A 308 22.53 3.50 5.17
CA MET A 308 23.87 3.65 5.69
C MET A 308 24.92 3.78 4.56
N ARG A 309 24.79 2.99 3.51
CA ARG A 309 25.67 3.07 2.33
C ARG A 309 25.61 4.44 1.66
N THR A 310 24.44 5.07 1.58
CA THR A 310 24.27 6.41 1.01
C THR A 310 24.85 7.50 1.90
N SER A 311 24.92 7.30 3.22
CA SER A 311 25.52 8.26 4.16
C SER A 311 27.04 8.19 4.20
N VAL A 312 27.63 6.98 4.04
CA VAL A 312 29.09 6.77 4.03
C VAL A 312 29.72 7.20 2.70
N ALA A 313 28.95 7.18 1.60
CA ALA A 313 29.43 7.59 0.29
C ALA A 313 29.38 9.11 0.02
N ARG A 314 29.00 9.93 1.00
CA ARG A 314 29.11 11.40 0.92
C ARG A 314 30.46 11.82 1.51
N PRO A 315 31.36 12.38 0.69
CA PRO A 315 32.63 13.02 1.20
C PRO A 315 32.28 14.25 2.03
#